data_e222ca673c855363da398ddba367cdc5
#
_entry.id   e222ca673c855363da398ddba367cdc5
#
_cell.length_a   1.000
_cell.length_b   1.000
_cell.length_c   1.000
_cell.angle_alpha   90.00
_cell.angle_beta   90.00
_cell.angle_gamma   90.00
#
_symmetry.space_group_name_H-M   'P 1'
#
loop_
_entity.id
_entity.type
_entity.pdbx_description
1 polymer ?
#
loop_
_entity_poly.entity_id
_entity_poly.type
_entity_poly.pdbx_seq_one_letter_code
_entity_poly.pdbx_strand_id
1 'polypeptide(L)'
;MDTIDDKMMFINSQLKKIEEIINDETPVKLNSSFRVGVDLGTSDVVVIVIDEDGNIAAAFMEWADVVKDGVVLDYWKAVQIVKSLINKAEKKCGIKINSVNTSYPPGTDPYISINVIKTAGLEVKDIVDEPSSFAALLNLDNGAVVDIGGGTTGISVVQNKSIVYSGDEPTGGHHLTLTIAGNQKVSFDDAEIMKRNDVKGELKSIVIPVFEKMTDIVKNHIATFKVDKIFLTGGTCCFPGIDNVFKEIFTDKEIILPYNPLYSTPLAITSYRNKKK
;
A
#
# COMPACT_ATOMS: atom_id res chain seq x y z
N MET A 1 1.86 -26.26 -7.06
CA MET A 1 1.92 -25.09 -6.15
C MET A 1 2.72 -24.03 -6.86
N ASP A 2 2.12 -22.86 -7.08
CA ASP A 2 2.81 -21.78 -7.76
C ASP A 2 4.00 -21.32 -6.92
N THR A 3 5.14 -21.11 -7.56
CA THR A 3 6.34 -20.58 -6.91
C THR A 3 6.09 -19.13 -6.48
N ILE A 4 6.97 -18.57 -5.65
CA ILE A 4 6.90 -17.15 -5.30
C ILE A 4 7.07 -16.27 -6.55
N ASP A 5 7.90 -16.73 -7.51
CA ASP A 5 8.15 -16.03 -8.76
C ASP A 5 6.91 -16.03 -9.67
N ASP A 6 6.18 -17.15 -9.78
CA ASP A 6 4.92 -17.21 -10.52
C ASP A 6 3.89 -16.24 -9.95
N LYS A 7 3.77 -16.18 -8.62
CA LYS A 7 2.88 -15.25 -7.93
C LYS A 7 3.29 -13.80 -8.16
N MET A 8 4.59 -13.49 -8.06
CA MET A 8 5.09 -12.14 -8.33
C MET A 8 4.87 -11.72 -9.78
N MET A 9 5.01 -12.64 -10.76
CA MET A 9 4.67 -12.38 -12.16
C MET A 9 3.18 -12.01 -12.31
N PHE A 10 2.27 -12.77 -11.68
CA PHE A 10 0.85 -12.47 -11.70
C PHE A 10 0.57 -11.11 -11.03
N ILE A 11 1.09 -10.87 -9.82
CA ILE A 11 0.92 -9.61 -9.09
C ILE A 11 1.40 -8.44 -9.94
N ASN A 12 2.60 -8.52 -10.52
CA ASN A 12 3.15 -7.47 -11.36
C ASN A 12 2.28 -7.19 -12.59
N SER A 13 1.66 -8.21 -13.18
CA SER A 13 0.70 -8.03 -14.28
C SER A 13 -0.54 -7.26 -13.84
N GLN A 14 -1.05 -7.53 -12.63
CA GLN A 14 -2.20 -6.81 -12.06
C GLN A 14 -1.82 -5.36 -11.69
N LEU A 15 -0.63 -5.13 -11.10
CA LEU A 15 -0.15 -3.79 -10.79
C LEU A 15 0.01 -2.93 -12.05
N LYS A 16 0.55 -3.52 -13.14
CA LYS A 16 0.61 -2.85 -14.44
C LYS A 16 -0.78 -2.53 -14.96
N LYS A 17 -1.74 -3.45 -14.82
CA LYS A 17 -3.13 -3.20 -15.23
C LYS A 17 -3.77 -2.08 -14.42
N ILE A 18 -3.53 -2.00 -13.11
CA ILE A 18 -4.02 -0.89 -12.27
C ILE A 18 -3.46 0.44 -12.79
N GLU A 19 -2.15 0.54 -13.04
CA GLU A 19 -1.52 1.76 -13.56
C GLU A 19 -2.11 2.20 -14.90
N GLU A 20 -2.42 1.25 -15.81
CA GLU A 20 -3.03 1.53 -17.10
C GLU A 20 -4.46 2.12 -17.01
N ILE A 21 -5.23 1.71 -15.98
CA ILE A 21 -6.66 2.07 -15.89
C ILE A 21 -7.01 2.95 -14.68
N ILE A 22 -6.01 3.38 -13.91
CA ILE A 22 -6.26 4.23 -12.74
C ILE A 22 -7.01 5.51 -13.17
N ASN A 23 -8.13 5.80 -12.49
CA ASN A 23 -9.03 6.90 -12.78
C ASN A 23 -9.65 6.91 -14.20
N ASP A 24 -9.54 5.81 -14.94
CA ASP A 24 -10.29 5.64 -16.19
C ASP A 24 -11.77 5.33 -15.87
N GLU A 25 -12.68 6.14 -16.41
CA GLU A 25 -14.14 5.99 -16.22
C GLU A 25 -14.82 5.25 -17.37
N THR A 26 -14.08 4.72 -18.35
CA THR A 26 -14.65 3.95 -19.47
C THR A 26 -15.44 2.76 -18.94
N PRO A 27 -16.74 2.64 -19.28
CA PRO A 27 -17.59 1.59 -18.75
C PRO A 27 -17.08 0.19 -19.09
N VAL A 28 -17.13 -0.70 -18.11
CA VAL A 28 -16.87 -2.13 -18.27
C VAL A 28 -18.05 -2.90 -17.75
N LYS A 29 -18.36 -4.06 -18.36
CA LYS A 29 -19.43 -4.91 -17.88
C LYS A 29 -18.85 -6.00 -17.00
N LEU A 30 -19.18 -5.95 -15.70
CA LEU A 30 -18.82 -6.98 -14.75
C LEU A 30 -19.97 -7.97 -14.62
N ASN A 31 -19.78 -9.21 -15.08
CA ASN A 31 -20.85 -10.24 -15.15
C ASN A 31 -20.70 -11.34 -14.09
N SER A 32 -19.71 -11.22 -13.21
CA SER A 32 -19.39 -12.21 -12.19
C SER A 32 -19.44 -11.62 -10.79
N SER A 33 -19.23 -12.45 -9.78
CA SER A 33 -18.99 -11.98 -8.42
C SER A 33 -17.73 -11.13 -8.38
N PHE A 34 -17.70 -10.15 -7.47
CA PHE A 34 -16.60 -9.19 -7.37
C PHE A 34 -16.19 -8.94 -5.93
N ARG A 35 -15.02 -8.36 -5.75
CA ARG A 35 -14.53 -7.86 -4.47
C ARG A 35 -14.03 -6.42 -4.65
N VAL A 36 -14.18 -5.66 -3.57
CA VAL A 36 -13.75 -4.26 -3.53
C VAL A 36 -12.87 -4.06 -2.34
N GLY A 37 -11.74 -3.40 -2.54
CA GLY A 37 -10.86 -2.93 -1.49
C GLY A 37 -10.85 -1.41 -1.45
N VAL A 38 -10.80 -0.86 -0.23
CA VAL A 38 -10.58 0.56 0.02
C VAL A 38 -9.35 0.67 0.91
N ASP A 39 -8.32 1.28 0.39
CA ASP A 39 -7.12 1.64 1.12
C ASP A 39 -7.18 3.12 1.54
N LEU A 40 -7.06 3.37 2.84
CA LEU A 40 -7.08 4.72 3.43
C LEU A 40 -5.66 5.10 3.85
N GLY A 41 -4.83 5.41 2.86
CA GLY A 41 -3.44 5.80 3.09
C GLY A 41 -3.30 7.21 3.70
N THR A 42 -2.09 7.51 4.17
CA THR A 42 -1.73 8.84 4.71
C THR A 42 -1.78 9.93 3.63
N SER A 43 -1.39 9.59 2.39
CA SER A 43 -1.26 10.55 1.30
C SER A 43 -2.23 10.32 0.14
N ASP A 44 -3.00 9.24 0.18
CA ASP A 44 -3.93 8.87 -0.88
C ASP A 44 -5.05 7.96 -0.35
N VAL A 45 -6.13 7.89 -1.12
CA VAL A 45 -7.20 6.90 -0.94
C VAL A 45 -7.36 6.14 -2.25
N VAL A 46 -7.30 4.82 -2.19
CA VAL A 46 -7.40 3.95 -3.37
C VAL A 46 -8.58 3.00 -3.26
N VAL A 47 -9.35 2.88 -4.34
CA VAL A 47 -10.45 1.90 -4.48
C VAL A 47 -10.13 0.99 -5.66
N ILE A 48 -10.10 -0.31 -5.43
CA ILE A 48 -9.91 -1.31 -6.48
C ILE A 48 -11.09 -2.27 -6.50
N VAL A 49 -11.55 -2.63 -7.70
CA VAL A 49 -12.56 -3.67 -7.94
C VAL A 49 -11.90 -4.79 -8.74
N ILE A 50 -12.02 -6.02 -8.24
CA ILE A 50 -11.56 -7.22 -8.94
C ILE A 50 -12.75 -8.18 -9.16
N ASP A 51 -12.66 -8.95 -10.24
CA ASP A 51 -13.60 -10.03 -10.51
C ASP A 51 -13.32 -11.28 -9.63
N GLU A 52 -14.07 -12.36 -9.85
CA GLU A 52 -13.89 -13.60 -9.09
C GLU A 52 -12.54 -14.29 -9.32
N ASP A 53 -11.94 -14.09 -10.49
CA ASP A 53 -10.64 -14.64 -10.89
C ASP A 53 -9.48 -13.76 -10.40
N GLY A 54 -9.78 -12.58 -9.86
CA GLY A 54 -8.78 -11.63 -9.34
C GLY A 54 -8.26 -10.63 -10.39
N ASN A 55 -8.91 -10.54 -11.56
CA ASN A 55 -8.54 -9.55 -12.57
C ASN A 55 -9.11 -8.17 -12.21
N ILE A 56 -8.36 -7.12 -12.55
CA ILE A 56 -8.73 -5.74 -12.24
C ILE A 56 -9.85 -5.28 -13.18
N ALA A 57 -11.01 -4.94 -12.60
CA ALA A 57 -12.15 -4.36 -13.32
C ALA A 57 -12.16 -2.83 -13.26
N ALA A 58 -11.81 -2.26 -12.11
CA ALA A 58 -11.70 -0.80 -11.92
C ALA A 58 -10.65 -0.46 -10.86
N ALA A 59 -10.03 0.70 -11.04
CA ALA A 59 -9.14 1.30 -10.05
C ALA A 59 -9.33 2.81 -10.05
N PHE A 60 -9.53 3.38 -8.85
CA PHE A 60 -9.68 4.81 -8.65
C PHE A 60 -8.83 5.26 -7.47
N MET A 61 -8.23 6.43 -7.60
CA MET A 61 -7.34 7.00 -6.57
C MET A 61 -7.52 8.51 -6.51
N GLU A 62 -7.42 9.03 -5.29
CA GLU A 62 -7.34 10.47 -5.03
C GLU A 62 -6.21 10.75 -4.04
N TRP A 63 -5.33 11.70 -4.39
CA TRP A 63 -4.31 12.18 -3.48
C TRP A 63 -4.95 13.07 -2.41
N ALA A 64 -4.76 12.74 -1.15
CA ALA A 64 -5.37 13.48 -0.06
C ALA A 64 -4.66 13.20 1.27
N ASP A 65 -4.24 14.25 1.95
CA ASP A 65 -3.70 14.18 3.31
C ASP A 65 -4.85 14.16 4.32
N VAL A 66 -5.55 13.04 4.42
CA VAL A 66 -6.69 12.87 5.33
C VAL A 66 -6.36 12.00 6.55
N VAL A 67 -5.25 11.26 6.49
CA VAL A 67 -4.75 10.42 7.58
C VAL A 67 -3.32 10.84 7.91
N LYS A 68 -2.95 10.91 9.18
CA LYS A 68 -1.58 11.13 9.63
C LYS A 68 -1.28 10.21 10.82
N ASP A 69 -0.20 9.45 10.72
CA ASP A 69 0.27 8.54 11.77
C ASP A 69 -0.86 7.61 12.27
N GLY A 70 -1.67 7.08 11.34
CA GLY A 70 -2.82 6.23 11.65
C GLY A 70 -4.04 6.96 12.24
N VAL A 71 -4.01 8.28 12.32
CA VAL A 71 -5.13 9.11 12.81
C VAL A 71 -5.76 9.86 11.64
N VAL A 72 -7.09 9.77 11.49
CA VAL A 72 -7.83 10.54 10.48
C VAL A 72 -7.92 11.99 10.92
N LEU A 73 -7.20 12.88 10.24
CA LEU A 73 -7.17 14.33 10.54
C LEU A 73 -8.43 15.04 10.03
N ASP A 74 -8.89 14.66 8.83
CA ASP A 74 -10.13 15.19 8.24
C ASP A 74 -11.08 14.03 7.93
N TYR A 75 -11.84 13.67 8.96
CA TYR A 75 -12.77 12.56 8.90
C TYR A 75 -13.82 12.71 7.79
N TRP A 76 -14.40 13.90 7.67
CA TRP A 76 -15.46 14.13 6.69
C TRP A 76 -14.93 14.15 5.27
N LYS A 77 -13.75 14.69 5.05
CA LYS A 77 -13.07 14.64 3.75
C LYS A 77 -12.75 13.21 3.35
N ALA A 78 -12.22 12.39 4.27
CA ALA A 78 -11.98 10.97 4.01
C ALA A 78 -13.27 10.24 3.60
N VAL A 79 -14.37 10.44 4.33
CA VAL A 79 -15.69 9.86 4.00
C VAL A 79 -16.17 10.32 2.61
N GLN A 80 -16.01 11.58 2.27
CA GLN A 80 -16.45 12.11 0.96
C GLN A 80 -15.62 11.54 -0.18
N ILE A 81 -14.30 11.40 -0.01
CA ILE A 81 -13.43 10.79 -1.01
C ILE A 81 -13.82 9.33 -1.23
N VAL A 82 -13.97 8.54 -0.17
CA VAL A 82 -14.43 7.14 -0.29
C VAL A 82 -15.74 7.06 -1.06
N LYS A 83 -16.76 7.88 -0.70
CA LYS A 83 -18.04 7.92 -1.43
C LYS A 83 -17.86 8.26 -2.90
N SER A 84 -17.01 9.24 -3.21
CA SER A 84 -16.74 9.67 -4.58
C SER A 84 -16.12 8.53 -5.40
N LEU A 85 -15.06 7.89 -4.88
CA LEU A 85 -14.37 6.81 -5.57
C LEU A 85 -15.25 5.56 -5.74
N ILE A 86 -16.04 5.21 -4.72
CA ILE A 86 -17.02 4.11 -4.81
C ILE A 86 -18.06 4.40 -5.88
N ASN A 87 -18.62 5.61 -5.92
CA ASN A 87 -19.59 5.98 -6.96
C ASN A 87 -19.00 5.89 -8.38
N LYS A 88 -17.74 6.28 -8.57
CA LYS A 88 -17.04 6.10 -9.86
C LYS A 88 -16.89 4.63 -10.22
N ALA A 89 -16.49 3.78 -9.26
CA ALA A 89 -16.37 2.35 -9.45
C ALA A 89 -17.72 1.69 -9.79
N GLU A 90 -18.80 2.05 -9.08
CA GLU A 90 -20.16 1.59 -9.37
C GLU A 90 -20.61 1.94 -10.79
N LYS A 91 -20.38 3.20 -11.20
CA LYS A 91 -20.73 3.66 -12.56
C LYS A 91 -19.93 2.94 -13.62
N LYS A 92 -18.61 2.83 -13.44
CA LYS A 92 -17.73 2.15 -14.41
C LYS A 92 -18.12 0.68 -14.60
N CYS A 93 -18.35 -0.05 -13.49
CA CYS A 93 -18.60 -1.50 -13.53
C CYS A 93 -20.09 -1.86 -13.71
N GLY A 94 -21.01 -0.91 -13.63
CA GLY A 94 -22.45 -1.16 -13.68
C GLY A 94 -22.97 -2.01 -12.52
N ILE A 95 -22.39 -1.87 -11.33
CA ILE A 95 -22.69 -2.66 -10.13
C ILE A 95 -23.12 -1.77 -8.96
N LYS A 96 -23.65 -2.40 -7.90
CA LYS A 96 -23.83 -1.75 -6.59
C LYS A 96 -22.87 -2.35 -5.59
N ILE A 97 -22.12 -1.49 -4.89
CA ILE A 97 -21.12 -1.87 -3.89
C ILE A 97 -21.71 -1.62 -2.50
N ASN A 98 -21.94 -2.69 -1.73
CA ASN A 98 -22.48 -2.61 -0.37
C ASN A 98 -21.42 -2.94 0.69
N SER A 99 -20.37 -3.68 0.33
CA SER A 99 -19.33 -4.09 1.26
C SER A 99 -17.95 -4.04 0.62
N VAL A 100 -16.94 -3.74 1.44
CA VAL A 100 -15.55 -3.61 1.01
C VAL A 100 -14.60 -4.26 2.01
N ASN A 101 -13.42 -4.64 1.54
CA ASN A 101 -12.27 -4.88 2.41
C ASN A 101 -11.56 -3.56 2.69
N THR A 102 -10.90 -3.45 3.84
CA THR A 102 -10.07 -2.29 4.17
C THR A 102 -8.86 -2.70 5.02
N SER A 103 -7.98 -1.75 5.28
CA SER A 103 -6.74 -1.94 6.05
C SER A 103 -6.62 -0.98 7.22
N TYR A 104 -5.57 -1.20 7.99
CA TYR A 104 -5.10 -0.29 9.03
C TYR A 104 -3.58 -0.48 9.21
N PRO A 105 -2.82 0.57 9.61
CA PRO A 105 -1.41 0.42 9.96
C PRO A 105 -1.25 -0.49 11.19
N PRO A 106 -0.22 -1.37 11.22
CA PRO A 106 0.01 -2.24 12.36
C PRO A 106 0.07 -1.50 13.69
N GLY A 107 -0.52 -2.07 14.74
CA GLY A 107 -0.50 -1.46 16.09
C GLY A 107 -1.47 -0.29 16.30
N THR A 108 -2.18 0.16 15.26
CA THR A 108 -3.20 1.22 15.37
C THR A 108 -4.60 0.64 15.60
N ASP A 109 -5.55 1.52 15.95
CA ASP A 109 -6.94 1.09 16.16
C ASP A 109 -7.66 0.91 14.81
N PRO A 110 -8.05 -0.31 14.43
CA PRO A 110 -8.75 -0.58 13.17
C PRO A 110 -10.13 0.11 13.08
N TYR A 111 -10.73 0.50 14.23
CA TYR A 111 -12.03 1.18 14.22
C TYR A 111 -12.01 2.53 13.53
N ILE A 112 -10.85 3.16 13.38
CA ILE A 112 -10.71 4.42 12.65
C ILE A 112 -11.10 4.21 11.18
N SER A 113 -10.46 3.27 10.48
CA SER A 113 -10.78 2.93 9.08
C SER A 113 -12.20 2.37 8.95
N ILE A 114 -12.61 1.47 9.86
CA ILE A 114 -13.97 0.90 9.88
C ILE A 114 -15.04 1.99 9.94
N ASN A 115 -14.86 3.00 10.79
CA ASN A 115 -15.85 4.06 10.95
C ASN A 115 -15.96 4.95 9.71
N VAL A 116 -14.85 5.27 9.04
CA VAL A 116 -14.87 6.00 7.76
C VAL A 116 -15.69 5.22 6.73
N ILE A 117 -15.41 3.92 6.55
CA ILE A 117 -16.11 3.05 5.61
C ILE A 117 -17.61 2.97 5.94
N LYS A 118 -17.98 2.75 7.21
CA LYS A 118 -19.39 2.70 7.65
C LYS A 118 -20.11 4.03 7.43
N THR A 119 -19.46 5.15 7.72
CA THR A 119 -20.05 6.48 7.50
C THR A 119 -20.17 6.81 6.01
N ALA A 120 -19.34 6.21 5.17
CA ALA A 120 -19.50 6.26 3.72
C ALA A 120 -20.73 5.44 3.22
N GLY A 121 -21.38 4.66 4.09
CA GLY A 121 -22.56 3.87 3.78
C GLY A 121 -22.23 2.43 3.34
N LEU A 122 -21.06 1.93 3.69
CA LEU A 122 -20.55 0.62 3.29
C LEU A 122 -20.37 -0.29 4.50
N GLU A 123 -20.45 -1.60 4.29
CA GLU A 123 -20.06 -2.60 5.28
C GLU A 123 -18.61 -3.00 5.11
N VAL A 124 -17.89 -3.20 6.21
CA VAL A 124 -16.53 -3.79 6.17
C VAL A 124 -16.68 -5.30 6.19
N LYS A 125 -16.25 -5.96 5.11
CA LYS A 125 -16.30 -7.42 4.97
C LYS A 125 -15.13 -8.09 5.65
N ASP A 126 -13.92 -7.66 5.31
CA ASP A 126 -12.68 -8.11 5.93
C ASP A 126 -11.78 -6.91 6.20
N ILE A 127 -10.98 -7.00 7.27
CA ILE A 127 -9.98 -6.01 7.63
C ILE A 127 -8.66 -6.69 7.95
N VAL A 128 -7.55 -6.09 7.53
CA VAL A 128 -6.20 -6.64 7.68
C VAL A 128 -5.18 -5.51 7.83
N ASP A 129 -4.09 -5.71 8.55
CA ASP A 129 -3.01 -4.74 8.54
C ASP A 129 -2.28 -4.72 7.18
N GLU A 130 -1.75 -3.57 6.81
CA GLU A 130 -1.22 -3.28 5.48
C GLU A 130 -0.16 -4.30 5.02
N PRO A 131 0.98 -4.47 5.71
CA PRO A 131 2.01 -5.42 5.25
C PRO A 131 1.56 -6.88 5.31
N SER A 132 0.70 -7.26 6.29
CA SER A 132 0.14 -8.61 6.37
C SER A 132 -0.78 -8.93 5.20
N SER A 133 -1.45 -7.92 4.62
CA SER A 133 -2.28 -8.11 3.44
C SER A 133 -1.47 -8.60 2.24
N PHE A 134 -0.30 -8.02 2.00
CA PHE A 134 0.58 -8.41 0.91
C PHE A 134 1.24 -9.76 1.14
N ALA A 135 1.61 -10.06 2.39
CA ALA A 135 2.07 -11.39 2.78
C ALA A 135 1.01 -12.48 2.49
N ALA A 136 -0.26 -12.17 2.77
CA ALA A 136 -1.38 -13.07 2.47
C ALA A 136 -1.62 -13.24 0.97
N LEU A 137 -1.52 -12.16 0.17
CA LEU A 137 -1.62 -12.20 -1.30
C LEU A 137 -0.55 -13.10 -1.90
N LEU A 138 0.69 -13.00 -1.43
CA LEU A 138 1.79 -13.87 -1.81
C LEU A 138 1.61 -15.30 -1.30
N ASN A 139 0.72 -15.56 -0.33
CA ASN A 139 0.71 -16.78 0.47
C ASN A 139 2.14 -17.14 0.91
N LEU A 140 2.79 -16.15 1.53
CA LEU A 140 4.21 -16.20 1.89
C LEU A 140 4.45 -17.28 2.94
N ASP A 141 5.46 -18.11 2.73
CA ASP A 141 5.86 -19.15 3.71
C ASP A 141 6.80 -18.58 4.76
N ASN A 142 7.85 -17.88 4.31
CA ASN A 142 8.86 -17.24 5.16
C ASN A 142 9.36 -15.97 4.49
N GLY A 143 9.55 -14.91 5.27
CA GLY A 143 10.05 -13.63 4.77
C GLY A 143 9.47 -12.46 5.55
N ALA A 144 9.76 -11.25 5.08
CA ALA A 144 9.18 -10.02 5.62
C ALA A 144 8.52 -9.20 4.50
N VAL A 145 7.47 -8.48 4.84
CA VAL A 145 6.89 -7.42 4.02
C VAL A 145 7.12 -6.11 4.76
N VAL A 146 7.63 -5.12 4.04
CA VAL A 146 7.89 -3.76 4.51
C VAL A 146 7.08 -2.81 3.65
N ASP A 147 6.07 -2.21 4.24
CA ASP A 147 5.19 -1.24 3.59
C ASP A 147 5.61 0.17 4.00
N ILE A 148 6.20 0.93 3.06
CA ILE A 148 6.64 2.29 3.32
C ILE A 148 5.63 3.25 2.69
N GLY A 149 4.69 3.70 3.52
CA GLY A 149 3.67 4.67 3.17
C GLY A 149 4.15 6.11 3.21
N GLY A 150 3.21 7.06 3.18
CA GLY A 150 3.51 8.49 3.34
C GLY A 150 3.94 8.85 4.76
N GLY A 151 3.25 8.34 5.78
CA GLY A 151 3.48 8.65 7.19
C GLY A 151 4.28 7.60 7.94
N THR A 152 4.02 6.32 7.67
CA THR A 152 4.52 5.20 8.47
C THR A 152 5.25 4.15 7.63
N THR A 153 6.00 3.29 8.31
CA THR A 153 6.60 2.07 7.79
C THR A 153 6.08 0.88 8.58
N GLY A 154 5.18 0.14 7.96
CA GLY A 154 4.63 -1.10 8.49
C GLY A 154 5.52 -2.30 8.15
N ILE A 155 5.67 -3.23 9.10
CA ILE A 155 6.53 -4.41 8.93
C ILE A 155 5.77 -5.64 9.39
N SER A 156 5.66 -6.67 8.54
CA SER A 156 5.19 -8.00 8.92
C SER A 156 6.26 -9.05 8.66
N VAL A 157 6.47 -9.94 9.63
CA VAL A 157 7.34 -11.12 9.46
C VAL A 157 6.48 -12.37 9.43
N VAL A 158 6.71 -13.20 8.43
CA VAL A 158 6.05 -14.49 8.24
C VAL A 158 7.04 -15.61 8.47
N GLN A 159 6.64 -16.59 9.27
CA GLN A 159 7.34 -17.86 9.43
C GLN A 159 6.33 -19.01 9.40
N ASN A 160 6.61 -20.04 8.60
CA ASN A 160 5.72 -21.20 8.45
C ASN A 160 4.26 -20.79 8.11
N LYS A 161 4.09 -19.85 7.17
CA LYS A 161 2.79 -19.31 6.71
C LYS A 161 1.99 -18.56 7.77
N SER A 162 2.61 -18.21 8.89
CA SER A 162 1.97 -17.48 9.97
C SER A 162 2.67 -16.15 10.21
N ILE A 163 1.89 -15.09 10.40
CA ILE A 163 2.42 -13.81 10.85
C ILE A 163 2.92 -14.02 12.30
N VAL A 164 4.23 -13.86 12.49
CA VAL A 164 4.89 -13.99 13.81
C VAL A 164 5.25 -12.64 14.41
N TYR A 165 5.23 -11.60 13.59
CA TYR A 165 5.48 -10.23 14.00
C TYR A 165 4.72 -9.28 13.08
N SER A 166 4.13 -8.23 13.63
CA SER A 166 3.59 -7.08 12.92
C SER A 166 3.84 -5.84 13.76
N GLY A 167 4.42 -4.80 13.17
CA GLY A 167 4.75 -3.53 13.83
C GLY A 167 4.75 -2.37 12.84
N ASP A 168 4.68 -1.16 13.38
CA ASP A 168 4.67 0.09 12.61
C ASP A 168 5.60 1.11 13.25
N GLU A 169 6.23 1.93 12.41
CA GLU A 169 7.08 3.03 12.83
C GLU A 169 6.62 4.33 12.17
N PRO A 170 6.59 5.46 12.88
CA PRO A 170 6.13 6.74 12.36
C PRO A 170 7.22 7.38 11.47
N THR A 171 7.60 6.69 10.41
CA THR A 171 8.57 7.13 9.41
C THR A 171 8.12 6.71 8.02
N GLY A 172 8.12 7.62 7.07
CA GLY A 172 7.61 7.40 5.72
C GLY A 172 8.00 8.51 4.76
N GLY A 173 7.32 8.58 3.64
CA GLY A 173 7.58 9.52 2.55
C GLY A 173 7.56 10.99 2.93
N HIS A 174 6.84 11.38 3.99
CA HIS A 174 6.83 12.75 4.52
C HIS A 174 8.22 13.18 5.01
N HIS A 175 9.04 12.27 5.54
CA HIS A 175 10.41 12.58 5.95
C HIS A 175 11.30 12.90 4.75
N LEU A 176 11.08 12.22 3.61
CA LEU A 176 11.75 12.56 2.35
C LEU A 176 11.34 13.96 1.91
N THR A 177 10.03 14.24 1.92
CA THR A 177 9.48 15.54 1.52
C THR A 177 10.04 16.67 2.37
N LEU A 178 10.09 16.50 3.70
CA LEU A 178 10.69 17.49 4.60
C LEU A 178 12.18 17.71 4.32
N THR A 179 12.91 16.65 4.01
CA THR A 179 14.35 16.74 3.69
C THR A 179 14.57 17.48 2.37
N ILE A 180 13.74 17.21 1.35
CA ILE A 180 13.77 17.91 0.07
C ILE A 180 13.40 19.38 0.28
N ALA A 181 12.31 19.67 1.00
CA ALA A 181 11.87 21.03 1.29
C ALA A 181 12.97 21.87 1.96
N GLY A 182 13.63 21.31 2.97
CA GLY A 182 14.73 21.96 3.66
C GLY A 182 15.96 22.20 2.77
N ASN A 183 16.33 21.21 1.96
CA ASN A 183 17.48 21.30 1.06
C ASN A 183 17.22 22.29 -0.08
N GLN A 184 16.06 22.22 -0.72
CA GLN A 184 15.70 23.05 -1.88
C GLN A 184 15.13 24.42 -1.48
N LYS A 185 14.84 24.63 -0.17
CA LYS A 185 14.23 25.86 0.37
C LYS A 185 12.88 26.19 -0.27
N VAL A 186 12.06 25.18 -0.45
CA VAL A 186 10.70 25.26 -1.00
C VAL A 186 9.65 24.86 0.05
N SER A 187 8.35 25.08 -0.26
CA SER A 187 7.27 24.61 0.60
C SER A 187 7.20 23.07 0.66
N PHE A 188 6.50 22.53 1.67
CA PHE A 188 6.26 21.08 1.75
C PHE A 188 5.51 20.58 0.51
N ASP A 189 4.50 21.30 0.06
CA ASP A 189 3.68 20.92 -1.10
C ASP A 189 4.50 20.90 -2.40
N ASP A 190 5.35 21.92 -2.61
CA ASP A 190 6.26 21.94 -3.77
C ASP A 190 7.27 20.79 -3.72
N ALA A 191 7.84 20.51 -2.54
CA ALA A 191 8.75 19.39 -2.34
C ALA A 191 8.07 18.03 -2.58
N GLU A 192 6.80 17.88 -2.18
CA GLU A 192 6.01 16.68 -2.43
C GLU A 192 5.78 16.48 -3.94
N ILE A 193 5.47 17.54 -4.66
CA ILE A 193 5.36 17.52 -6.12
C ILE A 193 6.71 17.15 -6.75
N MET A 194 7.81 17.75 -6.30
CA MET A 194 9.15 17.43 -6.78
C MET A 194 9.49 15.96 -6.55
N LYS A 195 9.22 15.43 -5.35
CA LYS A 195 9.46 14.03 -4.99
C LYS A 195 8.69 13.06 -5.89
N ARG A 196 7.39 13.33 -6.11
CA ARG A 196 6.53 12.46 -6.94
C ARG A 196 6.93 12.46 -8.41
N ASN A 197 7.50 13.56 -8.91
CA ASN A 197 7.91 13.72 -10.30
C ASN A 197 9.37 13.33 -10.55
N ASP A 198 10.12 12.92 -9.53
CA ASP A 198 11.55 12.57 -9.66
C ASP A 198 11.74 11.13 -10.19
N VAL A 199 11.27 10.88 -11.42
CA VAL A 199 11.44 9.57 -12.09
C VAL A 199 12.90 9.23 -12.39
N LYS A 200 13.79 10.24 -12.42
CA LYS A 200 15.20 10.04 -12.74
C LYS A 200 16.08 9.86 -11.50
N GLY A 201 15.54 10.11 -10.31
CA GLY A 201 16.29 10.05 -9.07
C GLY A 201 17.29 11.19 -8.90
N GLU A 202 17.00 12.39 -9.42
CA GLU A 202 17.86 13.58 -9.29
C GLU A 202 17.94 14.04 -7.82
N LEU A 203 16.91 13.78 -7.03
CA LEU A 203 16.84 14.09 -5.59
C LEU A 203 17.43 12.97 -4.71
N LYS A 204 17.87 11.85 -5.29
CA LYS A 204 18.32 10.67 -4.55
C LYS A 204 19.38 11.00 -3.51
N SER A 205 20.40 11.78 -3.88
CA SER A 205 21.50 12.14 -2.96
C SER A 205 21.03 12.91 -1.72
N ILE A 206 19.91 13.63 -1.83
CA ILE A 206 19.32 14.41 -0.74
C ILE A 206 18.61 13.48 0.26
N VAL A 207 17.96 12.42 -0.23
CA VAL A 207 17.10 11.56 0.59
C VAL A 207 17.73 10.24 1.03
N ILE A 208 18.91 9.87 0.52
CA ILE A 208 19.64 8.65 0.94
C ILE A 208 19.72 8.53 2.47
N PRO A 209 20.12 9.55 3.25
CA PRO A 209 20.21 9.40 4.70
C PRO A 209 18.89 9.05 5.38
N VAL A 210 17.76 9.47 4.78
CA VAL A 210 16.42 9.13 5.28
C VAL A 210 16.13 7.66 4.99
N PHE A 211 16.45 7.18 3.79
CA PHE A 211 16.29 5.76 3.42
C PHE A 211 17.18 4.84 4.26
N GLU A 212 18.44 5.22 4.50
CA GLU A 212 19.34 4.48 5.38
C GLU A 212 18.75 4.35 6.78
N LYS A 213 18.20 5.45 7.33
CA LYS A 213 17.54 5.44 8.63
C LYS A 213 16.31 4.53 8.65
N MET A 214 15.47 4.57 7.61
CA MET A 214 14.31 3.67 7.49
C MET A 214 14.77 2.21 7.42
N THR A 215 15.80 1.91 6.66
CA THR A 215 16.34 0.56 6.51
C THR A 215 16.94 0.05 7.82
N ASP A 216 17.62 0.90 8.61
CA ASP A 216 18.11 0.56 9.94
C ASP A 216 16.96 0.24 10.91
N ILE A 217 15.86 1.00 10.84
CA ILE A 217 14.65 0.73 11.62
C ILE A 217 14.12 -0.66 11.26
N VAL A 218 13.92 -0.96 9.98
CA VAL A 218 13.49 -2.27 9.50
C VAL A 218 14.43 -3.38 10.01
N LYS A 219 15.75 -3.16 9.92
CA LYS A 219 16.76 -4.10 10.38
C LYS A 219 16.59 -4.44 11.85
N ASN A 220 16.31 -3.45 12.70
CA ASN A 220 16.08 -3.67 14.12
C ASN A 220 14.82 -4.50 14.39
N HIS A 221 13.72 -4.23 13.66
CA HIS A 221 12.47 -4.95 13.80
C HIS A 221 12.60 -6.43 13.41
N ILE A 222 13.37 -6.74 12.38
CA ILE A 222 13.51 -8.13 11.90
C ILE A 222 14.71 -8.88 12.49
N ALA A 223 15.55 -8.24 13.32
CA ALA A 223 16.83 -8.77 13.79
C ALA A 223 16.74 -10.13 14.52
N THR A 224 15.63 -10.41 15.20
CA THR A 224 15.42 -11.64 15.96
C THR A 224 14.77 -12.76 15.14
N PHE A 225 14.41 -12.49 13.89
CA PHE A 225 13.70 -13.42 13.03
C PHE A 225 14.61 -13.91 11.91
N LYS A 226 14.41 -15.17 11.49
CA LYS A 226 15.05 -15.68 10.29
C LYS A 226 14.26 -15.20 9.07
N VAL A 227 14.83 -14.22 8.36
CA VAL A 227 14.26 -13.59 7.16
C VAL A 227 15.29 -13.69 6.04
N ASP A 228 14.93 -14.37 4.95
CA ASP A 228 15.79 -14.51 3.77
C ASP A 228 15.35 -13.58 2.62
N LYS A 229 14.06 -13.16 2.62
CA LYS A 229 13.46 -12.30 1.59
C LYS A 229 12.70 -11.15 2.22
N ILE A 230 12.87 -9.94 1.65
CA ILE A 230 12.14 -8.73 2.04
C ILE A 230 11.39 -8.19 0.82
N PHE A 231 10.07 -8.07 0.92
CA PHE A 231 9.21 -7.47 -0.08
C PHE A 231 8.95 -6.01 0.30
N LEU A 232 9.24 -5.08 -0.61
CA LEU A 232 9.02 -3.66 -0.39
C LEU A 232 7.70 -3.23 -1.05
N THR A 233 6.77 -2.68 -0.28
CA THR A 233 5.48 -2.16 -0.74
C THR A 233 5.27 -0.72 -0.27
N GLY A 234 4.17 -0.09 -0.71
CA GLY A 234 3.85 1.29 -0.35
C GLY A 234 4.42 2.35 -1.30
N GLY A 235 3.77 3.51 -1.31
CA GLY A 235 4.03 4.57 -2.29
C GLY A 235 5.45 5.14 -2.24
N THR A 236 6.07 5.15 -1.06
CA THR A 236 7.45 5.64 -0.90
C THR A 236 8.47 4.72 -1.60
N CYS A 237 8.15 3.44 -1.75
CA CYS A 237 8.98 2.49 -2.48
C CYS A 237 9.02 2.74 -4.00
N CYS A 238 8.18 3.64 -4.54
CA CYS A 238 8.27 4.10 -5.93
C CYS A 238 9.47 5.04 -6.15
N PHE A 239 10.09 5.57 -5.08
CA PHE A 239 11.21 6.48 -5.26
C PHE A 239 12.44 5.75 -5.83
N PRO A 240 13.07 6.30 -6.91
CA PRO A 240 14.15 5.61 -7.60
C PRO A 240 15.35 5.29 -6.70
N GLY A 241 15.70 4.01 -6.64
CA GLY A 241 16.91 3.55 -5.94
C GLY A 241 16.75 3.22 -4.46
N ILE A 242 15.52 3.23 -3.92
CA ILE A 242 15.27 2.75 -2.55
C ILE A 242 15.70 1.29 -2.39
N ASP A 243 15.42 0.46 -3.37
CA ASP A 243 15.81 -0.96 -3.38
C ASP A 243 17.33 -1.15 -3.27
N ASN A 244 18.13 -0.26 -3.87
CA ASN A 244 19.57 -0.31 -3.77
C ASN A 244 20.05 -0.06 -2.34
N VAL A 245 19.44 0.90 -1.62
CA VAL A 245 19.78 1.17 -0.22
C VAL A 245 19.49 -0.06 0.65
N PHE A 246 18.34 -0.71 0.43
CA PHE A 246 18.03 -1.97 1.12
C PHE A 246 19.01 -3.09 0.78
N LYS A 247 19.40 -3.27 -0.48
CA LYS A 247 20.39 -4.28 -0.91
C LYS A 247 21.78 -4.04 -0.33
N GLU A 248 22.20 -2.79 -0.17
CA GLU A 248 23.47 -2.42 0.43
C GLU A 248 23.54 -2.75 1.93
N ILE A 249 22.41 -2.62 2.65
CA ILE A 249 22.34 -2.88 4.10
C ILE A 249 22.03 -4.35 4.40
N PHE A 250 21.20 -4.99 3.58
CA PHE A 250 20.80 -6.39 3.72
C PHE A 250 21.50 -7.29 2.69
N THR A 251 22.83 -7.39 2.79
CA THR A 251 23.65 -8.14 1.81
C THR A 251 23.42 -9.64 1.79
N ASP A 252 22.77 -10.18 2.85
CA ASP A 252 22.44 -11.60 3.02
C ASP A 252 20.97 -11.92 2.70
N LYS A 253 20.20 -10.94 2.22
CA LYS A 253 18.76 -11.08 1.96
C LYS A 253 18.40 -10.70 0.53
N GLU A 254 17.40 -11.37 0.00
CA GLU A 254 16.81 -11.00 -1.29
C GLU A 254 15.81 -9.85 -1.10
N ILE A 255 16.05 -8.72 -1.77
CA ILE A 255 15.14 -7.57 -1.76
C ILE A 255 14.30 -7.60 -3.03
N ILE A 256 12.98 -7.66 -2.85
CA ILE A 256 12.01 -7.78 -3.93
C ILE A 256 11.13 -6.55 -3.96
N LEU A 257 11.18 -5.83 -5.08
CA LEU A 257 10.36 -4.65 -5.34
C LEU A 257 9.33 -4.98 -6.43
N PRO A 258 8.01 -4.91 -6.16
CA PRO A 258 6.97 -5.08 -7.17
C PRO A 258 7.03 -4.00 -8.26
N TYR A 259 6.37 -4.23 -9.40
CA TYR A 259 6.34 -3.34 -10.57
C TYR A 259 5.97 -1.88 -10.19
N ASN A 260 4.88 -1.68 -9.46
CA ASN A 260 4.49 -0.38 -8.94
C ASN A 260 4.04 -0.57 -7.49
N PRO A 261 4.94 -0.39 -6.52
CA PRO A 261 4.65 -0.69 -5.12
C PRO A 261 3.55 0.19 -4.50
N LEU A 262 3.21 1.34 -5.09
CA LEU A 262 2.09 2.18 -4.65
C LEU A 262 0.76 1.41 -4.61
N TYR A 263 0.53 0.54 -5.59
CA TYR A 263 -0.72 -0.20 -5.69
C TYR A 263 -0.67 -1.60 -5.07
N SER A 264 0.47 -2.00 -4.48
CA SER A 264 0.65 -3.34 -3.91
C SER A 264 -0.31 -3.59 -2.74
N THR A 265 -0.36 -2.69 -1.79
CA THR A 265 -1.23 -2.77 -0.62
C THR A 265 -2.71 -2.65 -0.98
N PRO A 266 -3.18 -1.69 -1.81
CA PRO A 266 -4.56 -1.66 -2.29
C PRO A 266 -5.00 -2.95 -3.01
N LEU A 267 -4.14 -3.53 -3.87
CA LEU A 267 -4.42 -4.81 -4.52
C LEU A 267 -4.54 -5.95 -3.51
N ALA A 268 -3.61 -5.99 -2.53
CA ALA A 268 -3.59 -7.03 -1.52
C ALA A 268 -4.83 -6.99 -0.62
N ILE A 269 -5.25 -5.81 -0.17
CA ILE A 269 -6.48 -5.59 0.60
C ILE A 269 -7.69 -6.08 -0.19
N THR A 270 -7.79 -5.70 -1.47
CA THR A 270 -8.90 -6.11 -2.33
C THR A 270 -8.97 -7.63 -2.49
N SER A 271 -7.83 -8.27 -2.59
CA SER A 271 -7.69 -9.73 -2.76
C SER A 271 -7.87 -10.51 -1.46
N TYR A 272 -7.77 -9.85 -0.31
CA TYR A 272 -7.75 -10.51 1.00
C TYR A 272 -9.03 -11.29 1.28
N ARG A 273 -8.87 -12.48 1.85
CA ARG A 273 -9.96 -13.33 2.37
C ARG A 273 -9.54 -13.89 3.71
N ASN A 274 -10.32 -13.60 4.74
CA ASN A 274 -10.09 -14.23 6.05
C ASN A 274 -10.42 -15.72 5.99
N LYS A 275 -9.41 -16.58 6.08
CA LYS A 275 -9.57 -18.06 6.02
C LYS A 275 -10.22 -18.68 7.26
N LYS A 276 -10.58 -17.85 8.28
CA LYS A 276 -11.19 -18.32 9.54
C LYS A 276 -12.71 -18.23 9.58
N LYS A 277 -13.35 -17.96 8.41
CA LYS A 277 -14.82 -17.98 8.29
C LYS A 277 -15.29 -19.15 7.46
#